data_215a5d0d58b48b8ee17f277830187629
#
_entry.id   215a5d0d58b48b8ee17f277830187629
#
_cell.length_a   1.000
_cell.length_b   1.000
_cell.length_c   1.000
_cell.angle_alpha   90.00
_cell.angle_beta   90.00
_cell.angle_gamma   90.00
#
_symmetry.space_group_name_H-M   'P 1'
#
loop_
_entity.id
_entity.type
_entity.pdbx_description
1 polymer ?
#
loop_
_entity_poly.entity_id
_entity_poly.type
_entity_poly.pdbx_seq_one_letter_code
_entity_poly.pdbx_strand_id
1 'polypeptide(L)'
;MRLLLILILTLSFQSVAKSDDIRDFQIEEMGIGDSLMNFVNKNEINDKMITNYPGSKKFSRFYKKFSQYAHVQFHFKTEDKNFIVQGIEGVNYFKNNLTDCLKEQKIVIKDIKESLTNSKIIDMGQQTHKEKDGSIRSHTHNSYIEFDNGFLDITCTDWSKSYESKNKTITDSLKVSFITKELDSWLQNEAWK
;
A
#
# COMPACT_ATOMS: atom_id res chain seq x y z
N MET A 1 23.92 14.18 55.58
CA MET A 1 24.35 14.23 54.19
C MET A 1 23.27 13.58 53.35
N ARG A 2 22.43 14.36 52.68
CA ARG A 2 21.40 13.85 51.79
C ARG A 2 21.97 13.85 50.34
N LEU A 3 22.17 12.66 49.76
CA LEU A 3 22.55 12.49 48.38
C LEU A 3 21.34 12.85 47.50
N LEU A 4 21.44 13.96 46.78
CA LEU A 4 20.45 14.37 45.78
C LEU A 4 20.72 13.58 44.49
N LEU A 5 19.91 12.54 44.23
CA LEU A 5 19.95 11.79 43.01
C LEU A 5 19.30 12.65 41.89
N ILE A 6 20.10 13.33 41.10
CA ILE A 6 19.61 14.05 39.92
C ILE A 6 19.32 13.00 38.86
N LEU A 7 18.04 12.65 38.68
CA LEU A 7 17.54 11.85 37.57
C LEU A 7 17.59 12.73 36.31
N ILE A 8 18.64 12.60 35.52
CA ILE A 8 18.72 13.21 34.18
C ILE A 8 17.73 12.46 33.28
N LEU A 9 16.54 13.03 33.14
CA LEU A 9 15.58 12.59 32.13
C LEU A 9 16.14 12.98 30.76
N THR A 10 16.84 12.04 30.10
CA THR A 10 17.20 12.19 28.69
C THR A 10 15.89 12.07 27.88
N LEU A 11 15.28 13.22 27.61
CA LEU A 11 14.28 13.35 26.55
C LEU A 11 14.97 12.99 25.24
N SER A 12 14.86 11.74 24.84
CA SER A 12 15.16 11.32 23.47
C SER A 12 14.14 12.02 22.57
N PHE A 13 14.52 13.17 22.02
CA PHE A 13 13.84 13.70 20.85
C PHE A 13 14.06 12.68 19.75
N GLN A 14 13.10 11.79 19.54
CA GLN A 14 13.03 11.02 18.32
C GLN A 14 12.69 12.04 17.23
N SER A 15 13.73 12.56 16.57
CA SER A 15 13.54 13.29 15.33
C SER A 15 12.89 12.30 14.35
N VAL A 16 11.69 12.64 13.91
CA VAL A 16 11.06 11.91 12.81
C VAL A 16 12.07 11.94 11.65
N ALA A 17 12.63 10.80 11.31
CA ALA A 17 13.55 10.71 10.19
C ALA A 17 12.78 11.11 8.94
N LYS A 18 13.22 12.19 8.28
CA LYS A 18 12.64 12.63 7.01
C LYS A 18 13.28 11.84 5.88
N SER A 19 12.48 11.36 4.96
CA SER A 19 12.94 10.56 3.82
C SER A 19 12.23 10.91 2.53
N ASP A 20 12.95 10.69 1.44
CA ASP A 20 12.43 10.69 0.07
C ASP A 20 12.73 9.33 -0.62
N ASP A 21 12.95 8.28 0.14
CA ASP A 21 13.16 6.90 -0.33
C ASP A 21 11.96 6.04 0.04
N ILE A 22 11.38 5.33 -0.94
CA ILE A 22 10.22 4.46 -0.71
C ILE A 22 10.50 3.32 0.28
N ARG A 23 11.78 2.94 0.46
CA ARG A 23 12.19 1.86 1.36
C ARG A 23 12.10 2.24 2.84
N ASP A 24 11.99 3.53 3.15
CA ASP A 24 11.85 4.01 4.54
C ASP A 24 10.40 3.97 5.03
N PHE A 25 9.45 3.64 4.14
CA PHE A 25 8.04 3.49 4.50
C PHE A 25 7.66 2.03 4.67
N GLN A 26 6.82 1.75 5.68
CA GLN A 26 6.43 0.39 6.06
C GLN A 26 4.93 0.26 6.27
N ILE A 27 4.42 -0.93 6.00
CA ILE A 27 3.09 -1.40 6.38
C ILE A 27 3.29 -2.65 7.26
N GLU A 28 2.77 -2.64 8.49
CA GLU A 28 2.93 -3.75 9.46
C GLU A 28 4.43 -4.15 9.65
N GLU A 29 5.31 -3.13 9.79
CA GLU A 29 6.76 -3.30 9.96
C GLU A 29 7.51 -3.87 8.73
N MET A 30 6.83 -3.96 7.58
CA MET A 30 7.41 -4.48 6.34
C MET A 30 7.49 -3.38 5.27
N GLY A 31 8.59 -3.31 4.55
CA GLY A 31 8.84 -2.33 3.49
C GLY A 31 9.36 -2.94 2.19
N ILE A 32 9.55 -2.08 1.21
CA ILE A 32 10.18 -2.43 -0.07
C ILE A 32 11.63 -2.87 0.17
N GLY A 33 12.01 -4.02 -0.37
CA GLY A 33 13.34 -4.62 -0.22
C GLY A 33 13.47 -5.63 0.91
N ASP A 34 12.49 -5.72 1.81
CA ASP A 34 12.49 -6.75 2.85
C ASP A 34 12.22 -8.15 2.26
N SER A 35 12.75 -9.17 2.92
CA SER A 35 12.34 -10.54 2.63
C SER A 35 11.03 -10.85 3.35
N LEU A 36 9.99 -11.24 2.61
CA LEU A 36 8.72 -11.64 3.21
C LEU A 36 8.89 -12.84 4.17
N MET A 37 9.94 -13.65 4.00
CA MET A 37 10.24 -14.76 4.89
C MET A 37 10.61 -14.35 6.33
N ASN A 38 10.96 -13.09 6.57
CA ASN A 38 11.19 -12.59 7.92
C ASN A 38 9.89 -12.48 8.74
N PHE A 39 8.73 -12.44 8.06
CA PHE A 39 7.41 -12.18 8.64
C PHE A 39 6.42 -13.32 8.41
N VAL A 40 6.65 -14.14 7.38
CA VAL A 40 5.74 -15.20 6.94
C VAL A 40 6.52 -16.49 6.65
N ASN A 41 5.95 -17.62 7.04
CA ASN A 41 6.55 -18.91 6.75
C ASN A 41 6.59 -19.18 5.23
N LYS A 42 7.73 -19.68 4.74
CA LYS A 42 7.95 -19.97 3.32
C LYS A 42 6.89 -20.90 2.72
N ASN A 43 6.46 -21.92 3.46
CA ASN A 43 5.43 -22.84 2.97
C ASN A 43 4.10 -22.12 2.81
N GLU A 44 3.73 -21.23 3.76
CA GLU A 44 2.52 -20.39 3.63
C GLU A 44 2.56 -19.50 2.39
N ILE A 45 3.72 -18.90 2.08
CA ILE A 45 3.88 -18.09 0.87
C ILE A 45 3.67 -18.96 -0.38
N ASN A 46 4.34 -20.09 -0.49
CA ASN A 46 4.26 -20.99 -1.63
C ASN A 46 2.83 -21.52 -1.86
N ASP A 47 2.13 -21.89 -0.78
CA ASP A 47 0.79 -22.46 -0.84
C ASP A 47 -0.27 -21.46 -1.26
N LYS A 48 -0.06 -20.17 -0.94
CA LYS A 48 -1.04 -19.09 -1.18
C LYS A 48 -0.61 -18.08 -2.24
N MET A 49 0.57 -18.27 -2.85
CA MET A 49 1.09 -17.39 -3.88
C MET A 49 0.18 -17.42 -5.12
N ILE A 50 -0.12 -16.24 -5.66
CA ILE A 50 -0.93 -16.07 -6.85
C ILE A 50 -0.05 -15.55 -7.98
N THR A 51 0.04 -16.34 -9.08
CA THR A 51 0.86 -16.04 -10.28
C THR A 51 0.01 -15.80 -11.53
N ASN A 52 -1.30 -15.59 -11.37
CA ASN A 52 -2.27 -15.63 -12.45
C ASN A 52 -2.54 -14.28 -13.14
N TYR A 53 -1.51 -13.49 -13.35
CA TYR A 53 -1.61 -12.36 -14.25
C TYR A 53 -1.71 -12.87 -15.70
N PRO A 54 -2.66 -12.38 -16.52
CA PRO A 54 -2.91 -12.94 -17.85
C PRO A 54 -1.76 -12.70 -18.82
N GLY A 55 -1.07 -11.55 -18.74
CA GLY A 55 -0.06 -11.17 -19.73
C GLY A 55 1.35 -11.67 -19.42
N SER A 56 1.73 -11.74 -18.15
CA SER A 56 3.10 -12.08 -17.76
C SER A 56 3.16 -12.65 -16.35
N LYS A 57 4.06 -13.60 -16.13
CA LYS A 57 4.30 -14.21 -14.82
C LYS A 57 5.54 -13.65 -14.12
N LYS A 58 6.00 -12.46 -14.49
CA LYS A 58 7.21 -11.86 -13.93
C LYS A 58 7.11 -11.62 -12.43
N PHE A 59 5.93 -11.19 -11.96
CA PHE A 59 5.65 -10.99 -10.54
C PHE A 59 4.51 -11.89 -10.07
N SER A 60 4.59 -12.23 -8.79
CA SER A 60 3.56 -12.93 -8.03
C SER A 60 3.07 -12.06 -6.90
N ARG A 61 1.91 -12.40 -6.35
CA ARG A 61 1.34 -11.72 -5.20
C ARG A 61 0.94 -12.71 -4.13
N PHE A 62 0.93 -12.23 -2.88
CA PHE A 62 0.54 -12.97 -1.70
C PHE A 62 -0.31 -12.07 -0.81
N TYR A 63 -1.34 -12.62 -0.18
CA TYR A 63 -2.23 -11.88 0.71
C TYR A 63 -2.17 -12.46 2.10
N LYS A 64 -2.14 -11.57 3.10
CA LYS A 64 -2.27 -11.95 4.50
C LYS A 64 -3.08 -10.91 5.26
N LYS A 65 -3.85 -11.39 6.26
CA LYS A 65 -4.54 -10.52 7.21
C LYS A 65 -3.58 -10.13 8.33
N PHE A 66 -3.59 -8.85 8.72
CA PHE A 66 -2.79 -8.30 9.80
C PHE A 66 -3.67 -7.57 10.82
N SER A 67 -3.05 -6.91 11.81
CA SER A 67 -3.77 -6.28 12.91
C SER A 67 -4.35 -4.92 12.54
N GLN A 68 -3.62 -4.12 11.77
CA GLN A 68 -4.00 -2.74 11.42
C GLN A 68 -4.76 -2.65 10.10
N TYR A 69 -4.58 -3.62 9.21
CA TYR A 69 -5.23 -3.68 7.92
C TYR A 69 -6.14 -4.90 7.78
N ALA A 70 -7.27 -4.73 7.11
CA ALA A 70 -8.17 -5.84 6.79
C ALA A 70 -7.44 -6.95 6.03
N HIS A 71 -6.55 -6.56 5.12
CA HIS A 71 -5.52 -7.42 4.55
C HIS A 71 -4.34 -6.58 4.01
N VAL A 72 -3.19 -7.24 3.86
CA VAL A 72 -2.03 -6.69 3.18
C VAL A 72 -1.69 -7.59 2.00
N GLN A 73 -1.44 -6.98 0.84
CA GLN A 73 -0.98 -7.65 -0.36
C GLN A 73 0.51 -7.34 -0.56
N PHE A 74 1.26 -8.37 -0.90
CA PHE A 74 2.68 -8.26 -1.25
C PHE A 74 2.89 -8.66 -2.70
N HIS A 75 3.81 -7.97 -3.38
CA HIS A 75 4.29 -8.33 -4.70
C HIS A 75 5.79 -8.62 -4.64
N PHE A 76 6.22 -9.66 -5.32
CA PHE A 76 7.62 -10.07 -5.45
C PHE A 76 7.84 -10.74 -6.80
N LYS A 77 9.09 -10.83 -7.25
CA LYS A 77 9.41 -11.55 -8.50
C LYS A 77 9.11 -13.03 -8.34
N THR A 78 8.43 -13.63 -9.29
CA THR A 78 7.95 -15.03 -9.23
C THR A 78 9.09 -16.02 -8.99
N GLU A 79 10.26 -15.79 -9.61
CA GLU A 79 11.42 -16.66 -9.50
C GLU A 79 12.33 -16.35 -8.29
N ASP A 80 11.99 -15.32 -7.50
CA ASP A 80 12.78 -14.92 -6.35
C ASP A 80 12.52 -15.84 -5.15
N LYS A 81 13.50 -16.65 -4.81
CA LYS A 81 13.43 -17.61 -3.67
C LYS A 81 13.47 -16.94 -2.29
N ASN A 82 13.86 -15.68 -2.23
CA ASN A 82 13.91 -14.87 -1.02
C ASN A 82 12.64 -14.04 -0.82
N PHE A 83 11.74 -14.01 -1.84
CA PHE A 83 10.48 -13.26 -1.82
C PHE A 83 10.69 -11.80 -1.41
N ILE A 84 11.66 -11.12 -2.05
CA ILE A 84 11.96 -9.71 -1.80
C ILE A 84 10.78 -8.85 -2.25
N VAL A 85 10.22 -8.08 -1.31
CA VAL A 85 9.06 -7.23 -1.51
C VAL A 85 9.38 -6.13 -2.53
N GLN A 86 8.61 -6.12 -3.63
CA GLN A 86 8.66 -5.11 -4.69
C GLN A 86 7.43 -4.20 -4.66
N GLY A 87 6.39 -4.63 -3.99
CA GLY A 87 5.18 -3.86 -3.73
C GLY A 87 4.49 -4.38 -2.48
N ILE A 88 3.96 -3.45 -1.69
CA ILE A 88 3.17 -3.74 -0.50
C ILE A 88 1.95 -2.82 -0.48
N GLU A 89 0.77 -3.39 -0.25
CA GLU A 89 -0.50 -2.67 -0.23
C GLU A 89 -1.29 -3.04 1.01
N GLY A 90 -1.57 -2.05 1.86
CA GLY A 90 -2.48 -2.18 3.00
C GLY A 90 -3.89 -1.74 2.60
N VAL A 91 -4.92 -2.53 2.92
CA VAL A 91 -6.31 -2.28 2.55
C VAL A 91 -7.21 -2.31 3.77
N ASN A 92 -8.01 -1.25 3.94
CA ASN A 92 -9.10 -1.18 4.89
C ASN A 92 -10.44 -0.94 4.18
N TYR A 93 -11.50 -1.60 4.66
CA TYR A 93 -12.82 -1.55 4.03
C TYR A 93 -13.71 -0.48 4.65
N PHE A 94 -14.41 0.27 3.79
CA PHE A 94 -15.32 1.36 4.15
C PHE A 94 -16.69 1.17 3.47
N LYS A 95 -17.27 0.01 3.64
CA LYS A 95 -18.50 -0.39 2.94
C LYS A 95 -19.58 0.70 2.98
N ASN A 96 -19.97 1.22 1.81
CA ASN A 96 -20.93 2.30 1.62
C ASN A 96 -20.62 3.58 2.42
N ASN A 97 -19.34 3.85 2.70
CA ASN A 97 -18.94 4.97 3.53
C ASN A 97 -17.72 5.71 2.97
N LEU A 98 -17.91 6.31 1.80
CA LEU A 98 -16.87 7.12 1.15
C LEU A 98 -16.40 8.28 2.04
N THR A 99 -17.31 8.87 2.84
CA THR A 99 -16.98 9.99 3.73
C THR A 99 -15.91 9.61 4.75
N ASP A 100 -16.06 8.47 5.41
CA ASP A 100 -15.05 8.01 6.38
C ASP A 100 -13.78 7.53 5.69
N CYS A 101 -13.86 6.93 4.50
CA CYS A 101 -12.68 6.62 3.69
C CYS A 101 -11.86 7.88 3.41
N LEU A 102 -12.49 8.94 2.91
CA LEU A 102 -11.81 10.21 2.62
C LEU A 102 -11.26 10.91 3.85
N LYS A 103 -11.92 10.73 5.00
CA LYS A 103 -11.42 11.24 6.28
C LYS A 103 -10.14 10.51 6.70
N GLU A 104 -10.14 9.19 6.61
CA GLU A 104 -8.97 8.37 6.93
C GLU A 104 -7.82 8.63 5.94
N GLN A 105 -8.12 8.75 4.64
CA GLN A 105 -7.14 9.11 3.62
C GLN A 105 -6.41 10.41 3.98
N LYS A 106 -7.14 11.44 4.45
CA LYS A 106 -6.53 12.71 4.86
C LYS A 106 -5.60 12.57 6.05
N ILE A 107 -5.92 11.69 7.00
CA ILE A 107 -5.06 11.38 8.15
C ILE A 107 -3.76 10.76 7.66
N VAL A 108 -3.85 9.69 6.86
CA VAL A 108 -2.68 9.01 6.27
C VAL A 108 -1.81 9.97 5.46
N ILE A 109 -2.43 10.81 4.61
CA ILE A 109 -1.72 11.84 3.83
C ILE A 109 -0.96 12.81 4.74
N LYS A 110 -1.59 13.27 5.83
CA LYS A 110 -0.96 14.18 6.79
C LYS A 110 0.27 13.54 7.43
N ASP A 111 0.13 12.31 7.92
CA ASP A 111 1.21 11.60 8.62
C ASP A 111 2.40 11.34 7.69
N ILE A 112 2.13 10.92 6.45
CA ILE A 112 3.16 10.73 5.43
C ILE A 112 3.83 12.07 5.08
N LYS A 113 3.07 13.14 4.93
CA LYS A 113 3.60 14.46 4.60
C LYS A 113 4.60 14.97 5.66
N GLU A 114 4.38 14.66 6.92
CA GLU A 114 5.29 15.02 8.00
C GLU A 114 6.64 14.28 7.91
N SER A 115 6.66 13.12 7.26
CA SER A 115 7.86 12.30 7.05
C SER A 115 8.64 12.65 5.78
N LEU A 116 8.07 13.46 4.87
CA LEU A 116 8.74 13.82 3.61
C LEU A 116 9.73 14.97 3.80
N THR A 117 10.83 14.95 3.00
CA THR A 117 11.82 16.04 2.92
C THR A 117 11.52 16.99 1.75
N ASN A 118 11.54 16.47 0.53
CA ASN A 118 11.40 17.26 -0.70
C ASN A 118 10.25 16.79 -1.58
N SER A 119 9.83 15.52 -1.43
CA SER A 119 8.77 14.92 -2.24
C SER A 119 7.42 15.61 -1.97
N LYS A 120 6.60 15.70 -3.02
CA LYS A 120 5.31 16.37 -2.96
C LYS A 120 4.19 15.37 -3.15
N ILE A 121 3.13 15.56 -2.38
CA ILE A 121 1.89 14.82 -2.57
C ILE A 121 1.11 15.50 -3.70
N ILE A 122 0.74 14.70 -4.71
CA ILE A 122 -0.05 15.13 -5.84
C ILE A 122 -1.46 14.57 -5.65
N ASP A 123 -2.42 15.47 -5.43
CA ASP A 123 -3.83 15.12 -5.38
C ASP A 123 -4.39 15.05 -6.80
N MET A 124 -4.82 13.87 -7.24
CA MET A 124 -5.41 13.61 -8.55
C MET A 124 -6.93 13.87 -8.56
N GLY A 125 -7.50 14.19 -7.41
CA GLY A 125 -8.94 14.37 -7.26
C GLY A 125 -9.74 13.10 -7.54
N GLN A 126 -11.01 13.29 -7.86
CA GLN A 126 -11.91 12.18 -8.21
C GLN A 126 -11.73 11.76 -9.66
N GLN A 127 -11.53 10.46 -9.88
CA GLN A 127 -11.50 9.84 -11.19
C GLN A 127 -12.65 8.84 -11.34
N THR A 128 -13.25 8.76 -12.53
CA THR A 128 -14.34 7.82 -12.84
C THR A 128 -13.84 6.73 -13.76
N HIS A 129 -13.99 5.49 -13.34
CA HIS A 129 -13.64 4.31 -14.12
C HIS A 129 -14.91 3.67 -14.69
N LYS A 130 -14.86 3.30 -15.97
CA LYS A 130 -15.99 2.72 -16.70
C LYS A 130 -15.65 1.32 -17.21
N GLU A 131 -16.69 0.50 -17.35
CA GLU A 131 -16.65 -0.76 -18.06
C GLU A 131 -16.68 -0.53 -19.60
N LYS A 132 -16.45 -1.60 -20.37
CA LYS A 132 -16.47 -1.55 -21.84
C LYS A 132 -17.82 -1.11 -22.41
N ASP A 133 -18.91 -1.37 -21.68
CA ASP A 133 -20.27 -0.99 -22.07
C ASP A 133 -20.62 0.47 -21.67
N GLY A 134 -19.67 1.22 -21.09
CA GLY A 134 -19.84 2.60 -20.64
C GLY A 134 -20.44 2.75 -19.25
N SER A 135 -20.87 1.68 -18.60
CA SER A 135 -21.38 1.72 -17.21
C SER A 135 -20.27 2.11 -16.23
N ILE A 136 -20.63 2.82 -15.15
CA ILE A 136 -19.67 3.19 -14.11
C ILE A 136 -19.29 1.95 -13.30
N ARG A 137 -17.98 1.66 -13.26
CA ARG A 137 -17.39 0.63 -12.42
C ARG A 137 -17.11 1.15 -11.01
N SER A 138 -16.38 2.25 -10.92
CA SER A 138 -16.01 2.88 -9.65
C SER A 138 -15.65 4.35 -9.80
N HIS A 139 -15.65 5.06 -8.67
CA HIS A 139 -14.95 6.33 -8.50
C HIS A 139 -13.73 6.10 -7.60
N THR A 140 -12.61 6.74 -7.92
CA THR A 140 -11.44 6.75 -7.04
C THR A 140 -11.06 8.17 -6.69
N HIS A 141 -10.61 8.37 -5.45
CA HIS A 141 -9.97 9.60 -4.99
C HIS A 141 -8.52 9.26 -4.69
N ASN A 142 -7.62 9.76 -5.51
CA ASN A 142 -6.21 9.37 -5.53
C ASN A 142 -5.31 10.51 -5.08
N SER A 143 -4.36 10.20 -4.19
CA SER A 143 -3.19 11.01 -3.91
C SER A 143 -1.95 10.15 -4.08
N TYR A 144 -0.95 10.64 -4.78
CA TYR A 144 0.28 9.89 -4.98
C TYR A 144 1.53 10.73 -4.74
N ILE A 145 2.65 10.03 -4.50
CA ILE A 145 3.99 10.59 -4.38
C ILE A 145 4.90 9.78 -5.28
N GLU A 146 5.70 10.46 -6.08
CA GLU A 146 6.77 9.85 -6.83
C GLU A 146 8.08 10.02 -6.08
N PHE A 147 8.79 8.90 -5.88
CA PHE A 147 10.16 8.82 -5.40
C PHE A 147 11.10 8.42 -6.53
N ASP A 148 12.41 8.59 -6.34
CA ASP A 148 13.39 8.16 -7.33
C ASP A 148 13.31 6.66 -7.66
N ASN A 149 12.94 5.84 -6.67
CA ASN A 149 12.92 4.38 -6.77
C ASN A 149 11.52 3.75 -6.73
N GLY A 150 10.43 4.53 -6.66
CA GLY A 150 9.08 3.98 -6.62
C GLY A 150 7.97 5.01 -6.49
N PHE A 151 6.79 4.52 -6.13
CA PHE A 151 5.58 5.31 -5.96
C PHE A 151 4.86 4.92 -4.67
N LEU A 152 4.29 5.91 -4.00
CA LEU A 152 3.27 5.73 -2.98
C LEU A 152 1.93 6.19 -3.56
N ASP A 153 0.91 5.37 -3.43
CA ASP A 153 -0.47 5.66 -3.83
C ASP A 153 -1.42 5.49 -2.65
N ILE A 154 -2.26 6.48 -2.39
CA ILE A 154 -3.26 6.49 -1.33
C ILE A 154 -4.61 6.72 -1.98
N THR A 155 -5.40 5.66 -2.09
CA THR A 155 -6.62 5.65 -2.89
C THR A 155 -7.84 5.24 -2.09
N CYS A 156 -8.86 6.11 -2.03
CA CYS A 156 -10.22 5.69 -1.71
C CYS A 156 -10.94 5.25 -2.98
N THR A 157 -11.48 4.03 -2.97
CA THR A 157 -12.30 3.49 -4.05
C THR A 157 -13.74 3.33 -3.59
N ASP A 158 -14.67 3.94 -4.34
CA ASP A 158 -16.12 3.80 -4.22
C ASP A 158 -16.63 2.99 -5.42
N TRP A 159 -17.03 1.76 -5.18
CA TRP A 159 -17.50 0.86 -6.21
C TRP A 159 -18.98 1.09 -6.50
N SER A 160 -19.38 1.09 -7.77
CA SER A 160 -20.78 1.16 -8.11
C SER A 160 -21.54 -0.07 -7.62
N LYS A 161 -22.78 0.13 -7.13
CA LYS A 161 -23.61 -0.96 -6.60
C LYS A 161 -23.88 -2.06 -7.62
N SER A 162 -23.98 -1.69 -8.91
CA SER A 162 -24.11 -2.65 -9.99
C SER A 162 -22.88 -3.53 -10.15
N TYR A 163 -21.67 -2.96 -9.94
CA TYR A 163 -20.43 -3.70 -10.03
C TYR A 163 -20.19 -4.59 -8.81
N GLU A 164 -20.44 -4.09 -7.60
CA GLU A 164 -20.39 -4.88 -6.35
C GLU A 164 -21.35 -6.08 -6.38
N SER A 165 -22.56 -5.90 -6.92
CA SER A 165 -23.54 -7.00 -7.01
C SER A 165 -23.07 -8.17 -7.87
N LYS A 166 -22.30 -7.88 -8.91
CA LYS A 166 -21.69 -8.88 -9.82
C LYS A 166 -20.39 -9.46 -9.25
N ASN A 167 -19.67 -8.72 -8.40
CA ASN A 167 -18.33 -9.04 -7.88
C ASN A 167 -18.32 -9.01 -6.36
N LYS A 168 -18.90 -10.01 -5.72
CA LYS A 168 -19.16 -10.04 -4.27
C LYS A 168 -17.94 -9.98 -3.34
N THR A 169 -16.75 -10.09 -3.89
CA THR A 169 -15.47 -9.97 -3.15
C THR A 169 -14.94 -8.53 -3.12
N ILE A 170 -15.60 -7.62 -3.84
CA ILE A 170 -15.20 -6.22 -3.96
C ILE A 170 -16.06 -5.36 -3.04
N THR A 171 -15.46 -4.42 -2.37
CA THR A 171 -16.14 -3.42 -1.52
C THR A 171 -15.32 -2.14 -1.43
N ASP A 172 -15.98 -1.02 -1.09
CA ASP A 172 -15.34 0.26 -0.92
C ASP A 172 -14.19 0.17 0.07
N SER A 173 -13.08 0.83 -0.26
CA SER A 173 -11.84 0.65 0.50
C SER A 173 -10.91 1.84 0.41
N LEU A 174 -10.10 2.01 1.46
CA LEU A 174 -8.85 2.76 1.42
C LEU A 174 -7.72 1.77 1.13
N LYS A 175 -6.91 2.09 0.14
CA LYS A 175 -5.66 1.40 -0.16
C LYS A 175 -4.48 2.36 0.03
N VAL A 176 -3.46 1.93 0.75
CA VAL A 176 -2.14 2.56 0.83
C VAL A 176 -1.15 1.60 0.20
N SER A 177 -0.44 2.03 -0.83
CA SER A 177 0.39 1.16 -1.66
C SER A 177 1.76 1.76 -1.90
N PHE A 178 2.81 0.99 -1.61
CA PHE A 178 4.20 1.29 -1.97
C PHE A 178 4.63 0.30 -3.05
N ILE A 179 5.10 0.80 -4.20
CA ILE A 179 5.54 -0.05 -5.31
C ILE A 179 6.82 0.47 -5.95
N THR A 180 7.71 -0.43 -6.35
CA THR A 180 8.91 -0.07 -7.12
C THR A 180 8.53 0.38 -8.53
N LYS A 181 9.38 1.23 -9.16
CA LYS A 181 9.20 1.63 -10.57
C LYS A 181 9.15 0.42 -11.52
N GLU A 182 9.89 -0.64 -11.21
CA GLU A 182 9.89 -1.87 -12.01
C GLU A 182 8.53 -2.59 -11.96
N LEU A 183 7.97 -2.72 -10.75
CA LEU A 183 6.65 -3.35 -10.58
C LEU A 183 5.55 -2.50 -11.23
N ASP A 184 5.57 -1.19 -11.02
CA ASP A 184 4.61 -0.26 -11.62
C ASP A 184 4.62 -0.36 -13.15
N SER A 185 5.80 -0.23 -13.76
CA SER A 185 5.96 -0.35 -15.21
C SER A 185 5.43 -1.68 -15.76
N TRP A 186 5.67 -2.78 -15.05
CA TRP A 186 5.16 -4.09 -15.42
C TRP A 186 3.63 -4.18 -15.28
N LEU A 187 3.04 -3.66 -14.22
CA LEU A 187 1.58 -3.64 -14.01
C LEU A 187 0.87 -2.88 -15.13
N GLN A 188 1.44 -1.75 -15.57
CA GLN A 188 0.86 -0.92 -16.62
C GLN A 188 1.04 -1.52 -18.02
N ASN A 189 2.15 -2.18 -18.29
CA ASN A 189 2.55 -2.53 -19.66
C ASN A 189 2.46 -4.01 -19.99
N GLU A 190 2.47 -4.93 -19.01
CA GLU A 190 2.63 -6.36 -19.27
C GLU A 190 1.61 -7.25 -18.54
N ALA A 191 1.25 -6.91 -17.30
CA ALA A 191 0.50 -7.80 -16.41
C ALA A 191 -0.89 -8.18 -16.95
N TRP A 192 -1.55 -7.28 -17.66
CA TRP A 192 -2.96 -7.38 -18.05
C TRP A 192 -3.20 -7.50 -19.58
N LYS A 193 -2.14 -7.71 -20.34
CA LYS A 193 -2.21 -7.86 -21.81
C LYS A 193 -2.52 -9.29 -22.25
#